data_6e77c39f44d8072861d55ace7e831e78
#
_entry.id   6e77c39f44d8072861d55ace7e831e78
#
_cell.length_a   1.000
_cell.length_b   1.000
_cell.length_c   1.000
_cell.angle_alpha   90.00
_cell.angle_beta   90.00
_cell.angle_gamma   90.00
#
_symmetry.space_group_name_H-M   'P 1'
#
loop_
_entity.id
_entity.type
_entity.pdbx_description
1 polymer ?
#
loop_
_entity_poly.entity_id
_entity_poly.type
_entity_poly.pdbx_seq_one_letter_code
_entity_poly.pdbx_strand_id
1 'polypeptide(L)'
;MTTTTAVSPDRFKPCLRCPEEGPAVYVACLAAYNAGTLHGKWVDLSAVSKLVFTESGMATVLQQCIDLVLADSPEPGAEEWAIHDTQGLPKVLMGENPDLSELAAFTRQWELACEDSDDDAFRVWCDHIGEVQTYEDFREAYRGSWDSEADFVQDFYEQNGKDLGELSSYIDWEQVWYGEFSCDGWWSEYAGDGVYWVFSS
;
A
#
# COMPACT_ATOMS: atom_id res chain seq x y z
N MET A 1 0.52 38.29 -15.07
CA MET A 1 1.69 38.07 -14.22
C MET A 1 1.19 37.30 -13.00
N THR A 2 1.29 35.99 -13.04
CA THR A 2 0.88 35.11 -11.94
C THR A 2 2.08 35.04 -10.98
N THR A 3 1.94 35.69 -9.83
CA THR A 3 2.90 35.60 -8.73
C THR A 3 2.87 34.17 -8.18
N THR A 4 3.78 33.32 -8.61
CA THR A 4 4.04 32.04 -7.94
C THR A 4 4.61 32.37 -6.55
N THR A 5 3.77 32.29 -5.52
CA THR A 5 4.22 32.40 -4.14
C THR A 5 5.13 31.21 -3.87
N ALA A 6 6.42 31.46 -3.72
CA ALA A 6 7.37 30.43 -3.33
C ALA A 6 6.93 29.84 -1.99
N VAL A 7 6.55 28.57 -1.99
CA VAL A 7 6.15 27.84 -0.76
C VAL A 7 7.39 27.65 0.09
N SER A 8 7.32 28.04 1.37
CA SER A 8 8.46 27.89 2.29
C SER A 8 8.86 26.41 2.41
N PRO A 9 10.15 26.06 2.26
CA PRO A 9 10.66 24.69 2.46
C PRO A 9 10.28 24.07 3.80
N ASP A 10 10.07 24.89 4.83
CA ASP A 10 9.71 24.44 6.18
C ASP A 10 8.35 23.71 6.23
N ARG A 11 7.46 23.95 5.25
CA ARG A 11 6.16 23.27 5.14
C ARG A 11 6.32 21.77 4.96
N PHE A 12 7.35 21.32 4.28
CA PHE A 12 7.57 19.92 3.91
C PHE A 12 8.45 19.14 4.91
N LYS A 13 9.06 19.82 5.89
CA LYS A 13 9.87 19.16 6.92
C LYS A 13 9.16 17.99 7.64
N PRO A 14 7.86 18.10 7.97
CA PRO A 14 7.14 16.98 8.59
C PRO A 14 7.07 15.72 7.71
N CYS A 15 7.16 15.89 6.37
CA CYS A 15 7.11 14.78 5.42
C CYS A 15 8.48 14.10 5.24
N LEU A 16 9.60 14.79 5.57
CA LEU A 16 10.98 14.28 5.38
C LEU A 16 11.42 13.44 6.58
N ARG A 17 10.76 12.32 6.81
CA ARG A 17 11.05 11.37 7.89
C ARG A 17 10.59 9.96 7.49
N CYS A 18 11.14 8.93 8.12
CA CYS A 18 10.56 7.61 8.12
C CYS A 18 9.42 7.56 9.15
N PRO A 19 8.18 7.24 8.79
CA PRO A 19 7.12 7.01 9.78
C PRO A 19 7.36 5.69 10.52
N GLU A 20 6.74 5.52 11.69
CA GLU A 20 6.75 4.24 12.42
C GLU A 20 5.94 3.19 11.65
N GLU A 21 4.81 3.61 11.08
CA GLU A 21 3.90 2.78 10.29
C GLU A 21 3.43 3.55 9.04
N GLY A 22 2.97 2.82 8.02
CA GLY A 22 2.41 3.38 6.80
C GLY A 22 3.39 3.54 5.64
N PRO A 23 2.89 4.02 4.49
CA PRO A 23 3.65 4.08 3.25
C PRO A 23 4.71 5.19 3.28
N ALA A 24 5.95 4.82 2.93
CA ALA A 24 7.06 5.74 2.80
C ALA A 24 8.06 5.28 1.73
N VAL A 25 8.82 6.21 1.19
CA VAL A 25 9.90 5.96 0.22
C VAL A 25 11.20 6.62 0.68
N TYR A 26 12.33 5.95 0.50
CA TYR A 26 13.64 6.55 0.69
C TYR A 26 14.15 7.10 -0.64
N VAL A 27 14.15 8.41 -0.75
CA VAL A 27 14.66 9.14 -1.93
C VAL A 27 16.15 9.34 -1.77
N ALA A 28 16.94 8.76 -2.68
CA ALA A 28 18.39 8.90 -2.73
C ALA A 28 18.82 9.85 -3.86
N CYS A 29 19.84 10.66 -3.58
CA CYS A 29 20.52 11.48 -4.59
C CYS A 29 21.55 10.63 -5.36
N LEU A 30 21.35 10.43 -6.65
CA LEU A 30 22.26 9.60 -7.46
C LEU A 30 23.63 10.23 -7.69
N ALA A 31 23.73 11.56 -7.76
CA ALA A 31 25.01 12.25 -7.88
C ALA A 31 25.89 12.00 -6.63
N ALA A 32 25.33 12.10 -5.44
CA ALA A 32 26.04 11.81 -4.20
C ALA A 32 26.39 10.32 -4.08
N TYR A 33 25.46 9.43 -4.44
CA TYR A 33 25.69 7.99 -4.44
C TYR A 33 26.86 7.59 -5.34
N ASN A 34 26.92 8.14 -6.57
CA ASN A 34 28.01 7.91 -7.52
C ASN A 34 29.35 8.50 -7.03
N ALA A 35 29.32 9.56 -6.21
CA ALA A 35 30.50 10.12 -5.55
C ALA A 35 30.91 9.35 -4.27
N GLY A 36 30.20 8.26 -3.91
CA GLY A 36 30.50 7.44 -2.76
C GLY A 36 29.91 7.97 -1.44
N THR A 37 28.98 8.92 -1.50
CA THR A 37 28.31 9.51 -0.33
C THR A 37 26.86 9.09 -0.30
N LEU A 38 26.44 8.46 0.78
CA LEU A 38 25.01 8.14 1.00
C LEU A 38 24.26 9.41 1.42
N HIS A 39 23.54 10.00 0.48
CA HIS A 39 22.67 11.15 0.71
C HIS A 39 21.27 10.86 0.22
N GLY A 40 20.29 10.99 1.11
CA GLY A 40 18.87 10.78 0.83
C GLY A 40 18.05 10.99 2.09
N LYS A 41 16.74 10.99 1.93
CA LYS A 41 15.79 11.09 3.05
C LYS A 41 14.57 10.22 2.79
N TRP A 42 13.99 9.74 3.88
CA TRP A 42 12.65 9.17 3.84
C TRP A 42 11.63 10.27 3.60
N VAL A 43 10.61 9.93 2.80
CA VAL A 43 9.42 10.76 2.57
C VAL A 43 8.22 9.96 3.05
N ASP A 44 7.57 10.46 4.09
CA ASP A 44 6.33 9.94 4.67
C ASP A 44 5.15 10.32 3.77
N LEU A 45 4.59 9.35 3.04
CA LEU A 45 3.53 9.60 2.06
C LEU A 45 2.22 10.03 2.73
N SER A 46 1.92 9.51 3.93
CA SER A 46 0.75 9.93 4.71
C SER A 46 0.87 11.37 5.20
N ALA A 47 2.08 11.83 5.53
CA ALA A 47 2.31 13.22 5.89
C ALA A 47 2.15 14.15 4.66
N VAL A 48 2.60 13.69 3.47
CA VAL A 48 2.38 14.41 2.20
C VAL A 48 0.89 14.50 1.88
N SER A 49 0.16 13.42 2.03
CA SER A 49 -1.29 13.35 1.80
C SER A 49 -2.05 14.38 2.63
N LYS A 50 -1.69 14.60 3.89
CA LYS A 50 -2.31 15.59 4.79
C LYS A 50 -2.11 17.05 4.36
N LEU A 51 -1.17 17.33 3.46
CA LEU A 51 -0.92 18.69 2.96
C LEU A 51 -1.82 19.10 1.80
N VAL A 52 -2.46 18.14 1.13
CA VAL A 52 -3.25 18.35 -0.09
C VAL A 52 -4.43 17.39 -0.14
N PHE A 53 -5.48 17.75 -0.92
CA PHE A 53 -6.71 16.97 -1.00
C PHE A 53 -6.87 16.17 -2.31
N THR A 54 -5.95 16.32 -3.26
CA THR A 54 -6.03 15.66 -4.58
C THR A 54 -4.77 14.85 -4.86
N GLU A 55 -4.91 13.75 -5.61
CA GLU A 55 -3.77 12.92 -6.04
C GLU A 55 -2.73 13.71 -6.83
N SER A 56 -3.18 14.53 -7.80
CA SER A 56 -2.27 15.39 -8.57
C SER A 56 -1.54 16.43 -7.71
N GLY A 57 -2.21 16.95 -6.68
CA GLY A 57 -1.59 17.82 -5.67
C GLY A 57 -0.56 17.06 -4.84
N MET A 58 -0.86 15.81 -4.46
CA MET A 58 0.05 14.95 -3.72
C MET A 58 1.29 14.61 -4.55
N ALA A 59 1.15 14.21 -5.82
CA ALA A 59 2.29 13.97 -6.72
C ALA A 59 3.18 15.23 -6.85
N THR A 60 2.56 16.42 -6.90
CA THR A 60 3.29 17.68 -6.94
C THR A 60 4.08 17.93 -5.64
N VAL A 61 3.51 17.67 -4.48
CA VAL A 61 4.20 17.81 -3.18
C VAL A 61 5.30 16.77 -3.02
N LEU A 62 5.09 15.53 -3.49
CA LEU A 62 6.14 14.50 -3.54
C LEU A 62 7.33 14.99 -4.36
N GLN A 63 7.10 15.54 -5.56
CA GLN A 63 8.19 16.11 -6.36
C GLN A 63 8.91 17.23 -5.61
N GLN A 64 8.19 18.10 -4.90
CA GLN A 64 8.82 19.15 -4.09
C GLN A 64 9.65 18.59 -2.91
N CYS A 65 9.22 17.49 -2.28
CA CYS A 65 10.03 16.80 -1.28
C CYS A 65 11.32 16.23 -1.89
N ILE A 66 11.23 15.62 -3.08
CA ILE A 66 12.40 15.13 -3.84
C ILE A 66 13.35 16.28 -4.17
N ASP A 67 12.85 17.40 -4.67
CA ASP A 67 13.64 18.58 -5.00
C ASP A 67 14.39 19.12 -3.77
N LEU A 68 13.78 19.07 -2.58
CA LEU A 68 14.43 19.45 -1.31
C LEU A 68 15.55 18.48 -0.92
N VAL A 69 15.39 17.19 -1.14
CA VAL A 69 16.44 16.19 -0.89
C VAL A 69 17.63 16.47 -1.80
N LEU A 70 17.39 16.76 -3.08
CA LEU A 70 18.44 17.08 -4.05
C LEU A 70 19.13 18.39 -3.75
N ALA A 71 18.37 19.43 -3.37
CA ALA A 71 18.93 20.75 -3.00
C ALA A 71 19.83 20.71 -1.76
N ASP A 72 19.63 19.73 -0.86
CA ASP A 72 20.44 19.50 0.35
C ASP A 72 21.66 18.58 0.06
N SER A 73 21.86 18.15 -1.21
CA SER A 73 22.93 17.27 -1.60
C SER A 73 24.32 17.93 -1.43
N PRO A 74 25.34 17.17 -0.97
CA PRO A 74 26.72 17.64 -0.96
C PRO A 74 27.30 17.82 -2.37
N GLU A 75 26.68 17.23 -3.39
CA GLU A 75 27.14 17.32 -4.79
C GLU A 75 26.47 18.50 -5.51
N PRO A 76 27.22 19.47 -5.99
CA PRO A 76 26.67 20.64 -6.68
C PRO A 76 25.95 20.25 -7.98
N GLY A 77 24.72 20.76 -8.15
CA GLY A 77 23.93 20.50 -9.37
C GLY A 77 23.32 19.09 -9.43
N ALA A 78 23.09 18.47 -8.29
CA ALA A 78 22.37 17.19 -8.22
C ALA A 78 20.95 17.35 -8.77
N GLU A 79 20.60 16.58 -9.79
CA GLU A 79 19.28 16.61 -10.47
C GLU A 79 18.64 15.22 -10.53
N GLU A 80 19.42 14.15 -10.38
CA GLU A 80 18.96 12.77 -10.52
C GLU A 80 18.71 12.13 -9.14
N TRP A 81 17.62 11.40 -9.06
CA TRP A 81 17.22 10.68 -7.86
C TRP A 81 16.72 9.27 -8.21
N ALA A 82 16.67 8.41 -7.19
CA ALA A 82 16.02 7.11 -7.26
C ALA A 82 15.44 6.75 -5.90
N ILE A 83 14.45 5.88 -5.88
CA ILE A 83 13.97 5.23 -4.66
C ILE A 83 14.90 4.05 -4.37
N HIS A 84 15.57 4.09 -3.22
CA HIS A 84 16.47 3.02 -2.79
C HIS A 84 15.86 2.11 -1.73
N ASP A 85 14.78 2.54 -1.06
CA ASP A 85 14.07 1.71 -0.09
C ASP A 85 12.60 2.15 0.02
N THR A 86 11.73 1.24 0.47
CA THR A 86 10.30 1.46 0.58
C THR A 86 9.76 0.83 1.86
N GLN A 87 8.70 1.42 2.43
CA GLN A 87 7.96 0.90 3.56
C GLN A 87 6.47 0.94 3.25
N GLY A 88 5.71 -0.12 3.60
CA GLY A 88 4.26 -0.14 3.52
C GLY A 88 3.67 -0.01 2.11
N LEU A 89 4.46 -0.23 1.06
CA LEU A 89 4.02 -0.20 -0.34
C LEU A 89 3.80 -1.61 -0.90
N PRO A 90 2.87 -1.79 -1.84
CA PRO A 90 2.76 -3.01 -2.62
C PRO A 90 3.94 -3.16 -3.58
N LYS A 91 4.29 -4.40 -3.94
CA LYS A 91 5.45 -4.73 -4.80
C LYS A 91 5.42 -4.02 -6.14
N VAL A 92 4.22 -3.79 -6.69
CA VAL A 92 4.03 -3.07 -7.96
C VAL A 92 4.60 -1.66 -7.94
N LEU A 93 4.67 -1.03 -6.76
CA LEU A 93 5.25 0.32 -6.56
C LEU A 93 6.71 0.31 -6.08
N MET A 94 7.31 -0.87 -5.86
CA MET A 94 8.69 -1.02 -5.40
C MET A 94 9.67 -0.95 -6.57
N GLY A 95 9.87 0.23 -7.13
CA GLY A 95 10.83 0.48 -8.22
C GLY A 95 11.73 1.66 -7.93
N GLU A 96 12.87 1.76 -8.65
CA GLU A 96 13.79 2.89 -8.49
C GLU A 96 13.17 4.23 -8.92
N ASN A 97 12.23 4.20 -9.88
CA ASN A 97 11.57 5.38 -10.43
C ASN A 97 10.05 5.11 -10.61
N PRO A 98 9.30 4.96 -9.51
CA PRO A 98 7.85 4.75 -9.59
C PRO A 98 7.15 6.03 -10.10
N ASP A 99 5.98 5.86 -10.70
CA ASP A 99 5.11 7.00 -11.01
C ASP A 99 4.61 7.66 -9.70
N LEU A 100 4.90 8.93 -9.52
CA LEU A 100 4.49 9.68 -8.33
C LEU A 100 2.96 9.78 -8.22
N SER A 101 2.24 9.69 -9.34
CA SER A 101 0.78 9.67 -9.34
C SER A 101 0.23 8.34 -8.82
N GLU A 102 0.89 7.23 -9.14
CA GLU A 102 0.52 5.91 -8.60
C GLU A 102 0.83 5.80 -7.10
N LEU A 103 1.96 6.34 -6.64
CA LEU A 103 2.24 6.45 -5.20
C LEU A 103 1.17 7.29 -4.48
N ALA A 104 0.75 8.38 -5.09
CA ALA A 104 -0.32 9.24 -4.55
C ALA A 104 -1.67 8.52 -4.52
N ALA A 105 -2.03 7.83 -5.60
CA ALA A 105 -3.26 7.06 -5.71
C ALA A 105 -3.29 5.95 -4.63
N PHE A 106 -2.25 5.13 -4.54
CA PHE A 106 -2.15 4.10 -3.51
C PHE A 106 -2.30 4.67 -2.11
N THR A 107 -1.57 5.74 -1.78
CA THR A 107 -1.62 6.32 -0.44
C THR A 107 -3.02 6.77 -0.06
N ARG A 108 -3.79 7.34 -1.00
CA ARG A 108 -5.18 7.74 -0.78
C ARG A 108 -6.09 6.57 -0.49
N GLN A 109 -5.96 5.49 -1.25
CA GLN A 109 -6.76 4.29 -1.07
C GLN A 109 -6.37 3.56 0.23
N TRP A 110 -5.08 3.53 0.54
CA TRP A 110 -4.56 2.99 1.79
C TRP A 110 -5.10 3.75 3.02
N GLU A 111 -5.20 5.09 2.96
CA GLU A 111 -5.80 5.88 4.04
C GLU A 111 -7.27 5.51 4.30
N LEU A 112 -8.03 5.19 3.25
CA LEU A 112 -9.41 4.70 3.40
C LEU A 112 -9.43 3.31 4.05
N ALA A 113 -8.53 2.43 3.67
CA ALA A 113 -8.39 1.10 4.27
C ALA A 113 -8.02 1.17 5.77
N CYS A 114 -7.20 2.15 6.17
CA CYS A 114 -6.86 2.38 7.58
C CYS A 114 -8.09 2.72 8.44
N GLU A 115 -9.12 3.38 7.88
CA GLU A 115 -10.33 3.72 8.63
C GLU A 115 -11.09 2.47 9.09
N ASP A 116 -11.01 1.38 8.29
CA ASP A 116 -11.63 0.08 8.59
C ASP A 116 -10.62 -0.94 9.21
N SER A 117 -9.33 -0.57 9.37
CA SER A 117 -8.23 -1.44 9.81
C SER A 117 -7.92 -2.58 8.83
N ASP A 118 -8.11 -2.33 7.54
CA ASP A 118 -7.92 -3.29 6.44
C ASP A 118 -6.68 -2.95 5.58
N ASP A 119 -5.83 -2.03 6.02
CA ASP A 119 -4.70 -1.47 5.25
C ASP A 119 -3.67 -2.51 4.81
N ASP A 120 -3.34 -3.48 5.65
CA ASP A 120 -2.44 -4.58 5.28
C ASP A 120 -3.10 -5.55 4.29
N ALA A 121 -4.39 -5.88 4.46
CA ALA A 121 -5.13 -6.71 3.53
C ALA A 121 -5.28 -6.02 2.17
N PHE A 122 -5.53 -4.70 2.16
CA PHE A 122 -5.59 -3.89 0.94
C PHE A 122 -4.26 -3.90 0.17
N ARG A 123 -3.13 -3.72 0.89
CA ARG A 123 -1.79 -3.78 0.29
C ARG A 123 -1.52 -5.13 -0.36
N VAL A 124 -1.84 -6.23 0.33
CA VAL A 124 -1.68 -7.60 -0.18
C VAL A 124 -2.58 -7.86 -1.39
N TRP A 125 -3.80 -7.32 -1.39
CA TRP A 125 -4.69 -7.43 -2.53
C TRP A 125 -4.15 -6.69 -3.78
N CYS A 126 -3.61 -5.48 -3.63
CA CYS A 126 -2.90 -4.79 -4.71
C CYS A 126 -1.70 -5.60 -5.24
N ASP A 127 -0.95 -6.27 -4.34
CA ASP A 127 0.15 -7.17 -4.73
C ASP A 127 -0.33 -8.36 -5.58
N HIS A 128 -1.48 -8.93 -5.23
CA HIS A 128 -2.06 -10.07 -5.93
C HIS A 128 -2.57 -9.67 -7.32
N ILE A 129 -3.28 -8.54 -7.43
CA ILE A 129 -3.79 -8.02 -8.70
C ILE A 129 -2.64 -7.52 -9.60
N GLY A 130 -1.54 -6.99 -9.00
CA GLY A 130 -0.38 -6.49 -9.73
C GLY A 130 -0.51 -5.04 -10.19
N GLU A 131 -1.49 -4.31 -9.68
CA GLU A 131 -1.69 -2.87 -9.93
C GLU A 131 -2.36 -2.19 -8.71
N VAL A 132 -2.28 -0.87 -8.64
CA VAL A 132 -2.99 -0.09 -7.62
C VAL A 132 -4.47 -0.08 -7.95
N GLN A 133 -5.28 -0.49 -6.98
CA GLN A 133 -6.73 -0.58 -7.09
C GLN A 133 -7.42 0.47 -6.20
N THR A 134 -8.73 0.64 -6.39
CA THR A 134 -9.53 1.46 -5.47
C THR A 134 -9.90 0.66 -4.21
N TYR A 135 -10.10 1.35 -3.10
CA TYR A 135 -10.58 0.72 -1.88
C TYR A 135 -12.02 0.18 -2.04
N GLU A 136 -12.81 0.75 -2.93
CA GLU A 136 -14.16 0.26 -3.26
C GLU A 136 -14.09 -1.11 -3.93
N ASP A 137 -13.21 -1.29 -4.95
CA ASP A 137 -13.01 -2.59 -5.62
C ASP A 137 -12.47 -3.64 -4.63
N PHE A 138 -11.55 -3.23 -3.74
CA PHE A 138 -11.07 -4.11 -2.66
C PHE A 138 -12.22 -4.58 -1.76
N ARG A 139 -13.09 -3.70 -1.32
CA ARG A 139 -14.24 -4.05 -0.46
C ARG A 139 -15.22 -5.00 -1.14
N GLU A 140 -15.33 -4.93 -2.46
CA GLU A 140 -16.14 -5.90 -3.23
C GLU A 140 -15.51 -7.28 -3.27
N ALA A 141 -14.18 -7.37 -3.27
CA ALA A 141 -13.43 -8.62 -3.28
C ALA A 141 -13.17 -9.20 -1.89
N TYR A 142 -12.90 -8.35 -0.90
CA TYR A 142 -12.51 -8.76 0.44
C TYR A 142 -13.68 -9.33 1.25
N ARG A 143 -13.46 -10.50 1.83
CA ARG A 143 -14.49 -11.23 2.60
C ARG A 143 -14.25 -11.16 4.10
N GLY A 144 -13.07 -10.70 4.52
CA GLY A 144 -12.69 -10.57 5.93
C GLY A 144 -11.55 -11.50 6.31
N SER A 145 -11.43 -11.77 7.61
CA SER A 145 -10.38 -12.59 8.20
C SER A 145 -10.97 -13.74 9.01
N TRP A 146 -10.32 -14.92 8.92
CA TRP A 146 -10.70 -16.15 9.63
C TRP A 146 -9.47 -16.86 10.18
N ASP A 147 -9.70 -17.77 11.14
CA ASP A 147 -8.62 -18.59 11.71
C ASP A 147 -8.12 -19.65 10.71
N SER A 148 -8.96 -20.00 9.73
CA SER A 148 -8.58 -20.89 8.63
C SER A 148 -9.52 -20.70 7.42
N GLU A 149 -9.09 -21.19 6.25
CA GLU A 149 -9.92 -21.29 5.05
C GLU A 149 -11.14 -22.19 5.27
N ALA A 150 -10.97 -23.24 6.09
CA ALA A 150 -12.05 -24.15 6.48
C ALA A 150 -13.13 -23.44 7.30
N ASP A 151 -12.74 -22.57 8.24
CA ASP A 151 -13.67 -21.77 9.03
C ASP A 151 -14.44 -20.78 8.17
N PHE A 152 -13.77 -20.14 7.21
CA PHE A 152 -14.43 -19.29 6.21
C PHE A 152 -15.50 -20.07 5.45
N VAL A 153 -15.16 -21.25 4.92
CA VAL A 153 -16.08 -22.06 4.11
C VAL A 153 -17.28 -22.50 4.94
N GLN A 154 -17.06 -22.95 6.15
CA GLN A 154 -18.15 -23.32 7.06
C GLN A 154 -19.09 -22.15 7.31
N ASP A 155 -18.54 -20.99 7.70
CA ASP A 155 -19.30 -19.76 7.94
C ASP A 155 -20.08 -19.31 6.69
N PHE A 156 -19.45 -19.36 5.51
CA PHE A 156 -20.08 -19.03 4.24
C PHE A 156 -21.31 -19.89 3.98
N TYR A 157 -21.24 -21.22 4.20
CA TYR A 157 -22.39 -22.10 4.03
C TYR A 157 -23.49 -21.84 5.06
N GLU A 158 -23.16 -21.61 6.31
CA GLU A 158 -24.11 -21.30 7.38
C GLU A 158 -24.86 -19.99 7.08
N GLN A 159 -24.16 -18.93 6.66
CA GLN A 159 -24.76 -17.64 6.30
C GLN A 159 -25.67 -17.71 5.06
N ASN A 160 -25.35 -18.60 4.12
CA ASN A 160 -26.18 -18.82 2.93
C ASN A 160 -27.32 -19.82 3.14
N GLY A 161 -27.67 -20.10 4.40
CA GLY A 161 -28.86 -20.87 4.78
C GLY A 161 -28.76 -22.38 4.57
N LYS A 162 -27.56 -22.91 4.42
CA LYS A 162 -27.31 -24.36 4.40
C LYS A 162 -27.08 -24.85 5.83
N ASP A 163 -28.17 -24.99 6.59
CA ASP A 163 -28.10 -25.65 7.90
C ASP A 163 -27.80 -27.14 7.71
N LEU A 164 -26.57 -27.52 7.93
CA LEU A 164 -26.08 -28.89 7.82
C LEU A 164 -26.23 -29.67 9.12
N GLY A 165 -26.60 -29.00 10.22
CA GLY A 165 -26.79 -29.60 11.54
C GLY A 165 -25.59 -30.46 11.96
N GLU A 166 -25.84 -31.67 12.47
CA GLU A 166 -24.78 -32.58 12.90
C GLU A 166 -23.88 -33.07 11.75
N LEU A 167 -24.29 -32.94 10.48
CA LEU A 167 -23.49 -33.35 9.32
C LEU A 167 -22.28 -32.45 9.10
N SER A 168 -22.30 -31.18 9.57
CA SER A 168 -21.20 -30.25 9.44
C SER A 168 -19.88 -30.82 10.00
N SER A 169 -19.94 -31.59 11.08
CA SER A 169 -18.76 -32.21 11.73
C SER A 169 -18.12 -33.35 10.91
N TYR A 170 -18.78 -33.84 9.88
CA TYR A 170 -18.27 -34.90 8.98
C TYR A 170 -17.75 -34.37 7.65
N ILE A 171 -17.85 -33.05 7.41
CA ILE A 171 -17.40 -32.43 6.17
C ILE A 171 -15.93 -32.06 6.31
N ASP A 172 -15.15 -32.40 5.30
CA ASP A 172 -13.79 -31.94 5.14
C ASP A 172 -13.82 -30.55 4.47
N TRP A 173 -13.87 -29.50 5.31
CA TRP A 173 -14.00 -28.12 4.84
C TRP A 173 -12.77 -27.63 4.08
N GLU A 174 -11.58 -28.17 4.36
CA GLU A 174 -10.36 -27.89 3.57
C GLU A 174 -10.54 -28.40 2.14
N GLN A 175 -11.08 -29.62 1.95
CA GLN A 175 -11.36 -30.16 0.62
C GLN A 175 -12.43 -29.35 -0.11
N VAL A 176 -13.41 -28.79 0.60
CA VAL A 176 -14.41 -27.91 0.00
C VAL A 176 -13.76 -26.60 -0.47
N TRP A 177 -12.86 -26.01 0.33
CA TRP A 177 -12.10 -24.83 -0.10
C TRP A 177 -11.37 -25.08 -1.42
N TYR A 178 -10.54 -26.13 -1.49
CA TYR A 178 -9.77 -26.43 -2.70
C TYR A 178 -10.64 -26.85 -3.88
N GLY A 179 -11.74 -27.55 -3.65
CA GLY A 179 -12.60 -28.09 -4.71
C GLY A 179 -13.61 -27.11 -5.28
N GLU A 180 -14.09 -26.17 -4.49
CA GLU A 180 -15.18 -25.26 -4.90
C GLU A 180 -14.75 -23.79 -4.95
N PHE A 181 -14.01 -23.30 -3.97
CA PHE A 181 -13.65 -21.88 -3.86
C PHE A 181 -12.38 -21.54 -4.62
N SER A 182 -11.28 -22.19 -4.29
CA SER A 182 -9.98 -21.93 -4.93
C SER A 182 -10.02 -22.19 -6.44
N CYS A 183 -10.81 -23.15 -6.91
CA CYS A 183 -11.02 -23.40 -8.34
C CYS A 183 -11.90 -22.36 -9.03
N ASP A 184 -12.70 -21.59 -8.29
CA ASP A 184 -13.62 -20.56 -8.80
C ASP A 184 -13.10 -19.14 -8.59
N GLY A 185 -11.77 -18.97 -8.44
CA GLY A 185 -11.10 -17.68 -8.36
C GLY A 185 -11.02 -17.07 -6.96
N TRP A 186 -11.47 -17.80 -5.91
CA TRP A 186 -11.24 -17.36 -4.54
C TRP A 186 -9.80 -17.66 -4.11
N TRP A 187 -9.26 -16.81 -3.28
CA TRP A 187 -7.90 -17.00 -2.75
C TRP A 187 -7.79 -16.45 -1.33
N SER A 188 -6.77 -16.87 -0.63
CA SER A 188 -6.46 -16.46 0.72
C SER A 188 -4.99 -16.08 0.84
N GLU A 189 -4.68 -15.25 1.82
CA GLU A 189 -3.31 -14.94 2.22
C GLU A 189 -3.18 -15.06 3.74
N TYR A 190 -2.09 -15.70 4.18
CA TYR A 190 -1.79 -15.83 5.60
C TYR A 190 -1.28 -14.51 6.17
N ALA A 191 -2.05 -13.91 7.07
CA ALA A 191 -1.76 -12.62 7.69
C ALA A 191 -0.78 -12.69 8.87
N GLY A 192 -0.52 -13.89 9.39
CA GLY A 192 0.22 -14.12 10.63
C GLY A 192 -0.70 -14.48 11.79
N ASP A 193 -0.13 -14.93 12.91
CA ASP A 193 -0.83 -15.25 14.17
C ASP A 193 -2.06 -16.18 14.02
N GLY A 194 -2.06 -17.04 12.99
CA GLY A 194 -3.16 -17.96 12.71
C GLY A 194 -4.34 -17.31 11.99
N VAL A 195 -4.17 -16.15 11.35
CA VAL A 195 -5.22 -15.42 10.62
C VAL A 195 -5.00 -15.53 9.12
N TYR A 196 -6.08 -15.71 8.37
CA TYR A 196 -6.12 -15.71 6.91
C TYR A 196 -7.08 -14.63 6.41
N TRP A 197 -6.63 -13.81 5.49
CA TRP A 197 -7.51 -12.94 4.71
C TRP A 197 -8.07 -13.69 3.52
N VAL A 198 -9.36 -13.56 3.26
CA VAL A 198 -10.04 -14.25 2.17
C VAL A 198 -10.60 -13.24 1.17
N PHE A 199 -10.43 -13.55 -0.12
CA PHE A 199 -10.85 -12.71 -1.24
C PHE A 199 -11.61 -13.54 -2.26
N SER A 200 -12.58 -12.90 -2.94
CA SER A 200 -13.24 -13.45 -4.13
C SER A 200 -12.75 -12.71 -5.38
N SER A 201 -12.78 -13.36 -6.51
CA SER A 201 -12.58 -12.73 -7.83
C SER A 201 -13.78 -11.86 -8.22
#